data_524e8f8eae5f0df79995f1d76a573917
#
_entry.id   524e8f8eae5f0df79995f1d76a573917
#
_cell.length_a   1.000
_cell.length_b   1.000
_cell.length_c   1.000
_cell.angle_alpha   90.00
_cell.angle_beta   90.00
_cell.angle_gamma   90.00
#
_symmetry.space_group_name_H-M   'P 1'
#
loop_
_entity.id
_entity.type
_entity.pdbx_description
1 polymer ?
#
loop_
_entity_poly.entity_id
_entity_poly.type
_entity_poly.pdbx_seq_one_letter_code
_entity_poly.pdbx_strand_id
1 'polypeptide(L)'
;MELQPLNASHDALLRVLQQQDDVWEFVGTLPQPHEGDARRLFAIMEGQVPIGIGGLVRSQAFDGKDVEVLCALRSEAQRRGLAKRACELILTWAFGTAGVERVIACIDDSNEGARTIATKIGMQELCALPPHRTVYVKYRDARSLTRA
;
A
#
# COMPACT_ATOMS: atom_id res chain seq x y z
N MET A 1 5.21 -10.37 11.27
CA MET A 1 4.59 -9.12 10.76
C MET A 1 3.09 -9.33 10.62
N GLU A 2 2.31 -8.38 11.04
CA GLU A 2 0.86 -8.45 10.87
C GLU A 2 0.27 -7.08 10.59
N LEU A 3 -0.97 -7.07 10.05
CA LEU A 3 -1.75 -5.87 9.83
C LEU A 3 -2.80 -5.77 10.94
N GLN A 4 -2.88 -4.60 11.58
CA GLN A 4 -3.92 -4.32 12.58
C GLN A 4 -4.78 -3.16 12.10
N PRO A 5 -6.11 -3.21 12.25
CA PRO A 5 -6.95 -2.07 11.88
C PRO A 5 -6.47 -0.80 12.54
N LEU A 6 -6.35 0.26 11.76
CA LEU A 6 -5.88 1.55 12.25
C LEU A 6 -6.93 2.16 13.17
N ASN A 7 -6.48 2.64 14.35
CA ASN A 7 -7.37 3.26 15.33
C ASN A 7 -6.61 4.33 16.14
N ALA A 8 -7.26 4.91 17.12
CA ALA A 8 -6.69 6.01 17.90
C ALA A 8 -5.39 5.63 18.63
N SER A 9 -5.20 4.35 18.96
CA SER A 9 -3.95 3.90 19.61
C SER A 9 -2.73 4.07 18.71
N HIS A 10 -2.94 4.30 17.41
CA HIS A 10 -1.87 4.46 16.43
C HIS A 10 -1.56 5.93 16.11
N ASP A 11 -2.15 6.88 16.83
CA ASP A 11 -1.96 8.32 16.57
C ASP A 11 -0.49 8.74 16.69
N ALA A 12 0.24 8.16 17.61
CA ALA A 12 1.67 8.44 17.78
C ALA A 12 2.47 8.00 16.54
N LEU A 13 2.12 6.86 15.97
CA LEU A 13 2.73 6.36 14.73
C LEU A 13 2.49 7.33 13.58
N LEU A 14 1.25 7.80 13.42
CA LEU A 14 0.91 8.75 12.37
C LEU A 14 1.70 10.04 12.48
N ARG A 15 1.89 10.54 13.70
CA ARG A 15 2.68 11.75 13.93
C ARG A 15 4.15 11.55 13.56
N VAL A 16 4.70 10.39 13.88
CA VAL A 16 6.08 10.06 13.51
C VAL A 16 6.24 10.03 12.00
N LEU A 17 5.32 9.37 11.30
CA LEU A 17 5.37 9.30 9.84
C LEU A 17 5.24 10.67 9.19
N GLN A 18 4.37 11.53 9.73
CA GLN A 18 4.17 12.88 9.21
C GLN A 18 5.40 13.78 9.35
N GLN A 19 6.32 13.44 10.25
CA GLN A 19 7.54 14.20 10.48
C GLN A 19 8.74 13.68 9.69
N GLN A 20 8.59 12.56 8.97
CA GLN A 20 9.69 11.95 8.22
C GLN A 20 9.60 12.32 6.74
N ASP A 21 10.49 13.21 6.29
CA ASP A 21 10.48 13.73 4.93
C ASP A 21 10.61 12.64 3.87
N ASP A 22 11.43 11.62 4.13
CA ASP A 22 11.63 10.53 3.20
C ASP A 22 10.38 9.68 2.99
N VAL A 23 9.46 9.68 3.95
CA VAL A 23 8.16 9.05 3.79
C VAL A 23 7.28 9.90 2.86
N TRP A 24 7.27 11.22 3.07
CA TRP A 24 6.38 12.11 2.33
C TRP A 24 6.81 12.38 0.90
N GLU A 25 8.08 12.22 0.58
CA GLU A 25 8.59 12.47 -0.77
C GLU A 25 7.81 11.67 -1.83
N PHE A 26 7.42 10.44 -1.50
CA PHE A 26 6.75 9.56 -2.45
C PHE A 26 5.31 9.24 -2.10
N VAL A 27 4.91 9.39 -0.84
CA VAL A 27 3.56 9.04 -0.40
C VAL A 27 2.59 10.20 -0.54
N GLY A 28 3.07 11.43 -0.37
CA GLY A 28 2.20 12.61 -0.37
C GLY A 28 1.42 12.73 0.93
N THR A 29 0.16 13.17 0.83
CA THR A 29 -0.70 13.35 2.00
C THR A 29 -1.28 12.01 2.44
N LEU A 30 -1.19 11.69 3.74
CA LEU A 30 -1.83 10.50 4.27
C LEU A 30 -3.35 10.62 4.14
N PRO A 31 -4.01 9.60 3.56
CA PRO A 31 -5.45 9.60 3.49
C PRO A 31 -6.08 9.45 4.87
N GLN A 32 -7.33 9.86 4.98
CA GLN A 32 -8.09 9.63 6.20
C GLN A 32 -8.26 8.13 6.45
N PRO A 33 -8.22 7.69 7.71
CA PRO A 33 -8.43 6.29 8.03
C PRO A 33 -9.78 5.82 7.51
N HIS A 34 -9.78 4.67 6.90
CA HIS A 34 -10.91 3.93 6.34
C HIS A 34 -11.99 4.77 5.64
N GLU A 35 -12.29 4.38 4.44
CA GLU A 35 -13.39 4.95 3.68
C GLU A 35 -14.08 3.85 2.88
N GLY A 36 -14.91 3.09 3.55
CA GLY A 36 -15.64 2.00 2.93
C GLY A 36 -14.92 0.66 3.02
N ASP A 37 -15.52 -0.37 2.45
CA ASP A 37 -15.15 -1.75 2.72
C ASP A 37 -13.81 -2.17 2.15
N ALA A 38 -13.49 -1.73 0.93
CA ALA A 38 -12.24 -2.09 0.27
C ALA A 38 -11.11 -1.09 0.53
N ARG A 39 -11.45 0.13 0.98
CA ARG A 39 -10.49 1.20 1.22
C ARG A 39 -10.21 1.31 2.70
N ARG A 40 -9.23 0.54 3.15
CA ARG A 40 -8.92 0.43 4.57
C ARG A 40 -7.42 0.56 4.80
N LEU A 41 -7.08 1.27 5.88
CA LEU A 41 -5.71 1.39 6.34
C LEU A 41 -5.48 0.54 7.59
N PHE A 42 -4.28 0.01 7.68
CA PHE A 42 -3.82 -0.80 8.80
C PHE A 42 -2.55 -0.21 9.38
N ALA A 43 -2.34 -0.42 10.66
CA ALA A 43 -1.01 -0.32 11.24
C ALA A 43 -0.24 -1.59 10.88
N ILE A 44 0.99 -1.42 10.41
CA ILE A 44 1.88 -2.54 10.10
C ILE A 44 2.69 -2.80 11.35
N MET A 45 2.55 -4.00 11.91
CA MET A 45 3.16 -4.37 13.18
C MET A 45 4.31 -5.34 12.99
N GLU A 46 5.41 -5.09 13.67
CA GLU A 46 6.50 -6.06 13.84
C GLU A 46 6.50 -6.43 15.33
N GLY A 47 5.88 -7.57 15.66
CA GLY A 47 5.59 -7.89 17.05
C GLY A 47 4.64 -6.87 17.67
N GLN A 48 5.05 -6.23 18.74
CA GLN A 48 4.26 -5.19 19.42
C GLN A 48 4.59 -3.78 18.94
N VAL A 49 5.48 -3.65 17.97
CA VAL A 49 5.97 -2.33 17.52
C VAL A 49 5.31 -1.94 16.20
N PRO A 50 4.59 -0.81 16.16
CA PRO A 50 4.06 -0.30 14.89
C PRO A 50 5.20 0.32 14.08
N ILE A 51 5.43 -0.23 12.89
CA ILE A 51 6.53 0.21 12.01
C ILE A 51 6.08 1.02 10.81
N GLY A 52 4.78 1.08 10.57
CA GLY A 52 4.27 1.85 9.44
C GLY A 52 2.77 1.70 9.29
N ILE A 53 2.25 2.27 8.22
CA ILE A 53 0.86 2.09 7.81
C ILE A 53 0.80 1.58 6.39
N GLY A 54 -0.26 0.88 6.06
CA GLY A 54 -0.48 0.40 4.72
C GLY A 54 -1.90 -0.09 4.54
N GLY A 55 -2.27 -0.30 3.29
CA GLY A 55 -3.61 -0.75 2.96
C GLY A 55 -4.03 -0.32 1.59
N LEU A 56 -5.32 -0.14 1.40
CA LEU A 56 -5.90 0.31 0.15
C LEU A 56 -6.57 1.66 0.33
N VAL A 57 -6.32 2.55 -0.62
CA VAL A 57 -6.95 3.86 -0.67
C VAL A 57 -7.59 4.04 -2.04
N ARG A 58 -8.51 5.01 -2.13
CA ARG A 58 -9.10 5.35 -3.42
C ARG A 58 -8.03 5.96 -4.31
N SER A 59 -7.89 5.44 -5.53
CA SER A 59 -6.95 6.00 -6.48
C SER A 59 -7.49 7.29 -7.09
N GLN A 60 -6.59 8.22 -7.36
CA GLN A 60 -6.91 9.43 -8.14
C GLN A 60 -6.71 9.19 -9.65
N ALA A 61 -6.17 8.02 -10.01
CA ALA A 61 -6.01 7.65 -11.43
C ALA A 61 -7.34 7.22 -12.03
N PHE A 62 -7.43 7.31 -13.34
CA PHE A 62 -8.61 6.91 -14.11
C PHE A 62 -9.88 7.60 -13.60
N ASP A 63 -10.98 6.85 -13.44
CA ASP A 63 -12.26 7.40 -13.02
C ASP A 63 -12.50 7.34 -11.50
N GLY A 64 -11.47 7.01 -10.73
CA GLY A 64 -11.54 6.95 -9.28
C GLY A 64 -12.23 5.71 -8.73
N LYS A 65 -12.46 4.69 -9.54
CA LYS A 65 -13.07 3.43 -9.10
C LYS A 65 -12.05 2.43 -8.60
N ASP A 66 -10.79 2.61 -8.96
CA ASP A 66 -9.73 1.70 -8.54
C ASP A 66 -9.29 1.97 -7.12
N VAL A 67 -8.79 0.91 -6.48
CA VAL A 67 -8.09 1.01 -5.21
C VAL A 67 -6.60 0.92 -5.45
N GLU A 68 -5.86 1.66 -4.66
CA GLU A 68 -4.42 1.80 -4.79
C GLU A 68 -3.75 1.33 -3.51
N VAL A 69 -2.70 0.51 -3.65
CA VAL A 69 -1.95 0.06 -2.49
C VAL A 69 -1.07 1.18 -1.96
N LEU A 70 -1.11 1.36 -0.66
CA LEU A 70 -0.26 2.31 0.06
C LEU A 70 0.56 1.55 1.08
N CYS A 71 1.84 1.88 1.18
CA CYS A 71 2.70 1.37 2.23
C CYS A 71 3.71 2.45 2.59
N ALA A 72 3.67 2.89 3.84
CA ALA A 72 4.57 3.91 4.37
C ALA A 72 5.19 3.39 5.65
N LEU A 73 6.50 3.12 5.63
CA LEU A 73 7.23 2.63 6.78
C LEU A 73 8.03 3.75 7.44
N ARG A 74 8.16 3.67 8.75
CA ARG A 74 9.09 4.53 9.50
C ARG A 74 10.50 4.36 8.92
N SER A 75 11.30 5.43 8.94
CA SER A 75 12.63 5.40 8.36
C SER A 75 13.48 4.27 8.92
N GLU A 76 13.35 3.99 10.22
CA GLU A 76 14.11 2.93 10.89
C GLU A 76 13.74 1.53 10.40
N ALA A 77 12.57 1.37 9.81
CA ALA A 77 12.09 0.09 9.30
C ALA A 77 12.34 -0.11 7.80
N GLN A 78 12.84 0.90 7.13
CA GLN A 78 13.11 0.82 5.70
C GLN A 78 14.38 0.00 5.41
N ARG A 79 14.51 -0.46 4.15
CA ARG A 79 15.69 -1.19 3.65
C ARG A 79 15.94 -2.54 4.34
N ARG A 80 14.89 -3.13 4.93
CA ARG A 80 14.96 -4.44 5.58
C ARG A 80 14.08 -5.48 4.90
N GLY A 81 13.56 -5.18 3.71
CA GLY A 81 12.64 -6.07 3.00
C GLY A 81 11.22 -6.08 3.59
N LEU A 82 10.93 -5.23 4.56
CA LEU A 82 9.65 -5.21 5.26
C LEU A 82 8.53 -4.63 4.41
N ALA A 83 8.84 -3.65 3.55
CA ALA A 83 7.85 -3.07 2.66
C ALA A 83 7.28 -4.09 1.68
N LYS A 84 8.14 -4.93 1.10
CA LYS A 84 7.72 -6.01 0.22
C LYS A 84 6.76 -6.95 0.94
N ARG A 85 7.14 -7.39 2.13
CA ARG A 85 6.31 -8.29 2.93
C ARG A 85 4.97 -7.66 3.33
N ALA A 86 4.99 -6.40 3.72
CA ALA A 86 3.78 -5.67 4.05
C ALA A 86 2.83 -5.58 2.85
N CYS A 87 3.36 -5.25 1.68
CA CYS A 87 2.57 -5.18 0.45
C CYS A 87 2.00 -6.55 0.09
N GLU A 88 2.74 -7.63 0.26
CA GLU A 88 2.22 -8.97 0.04
C GLU A 88 1.04 -9.29 0.96
N LEU A 89 1.13 -8.91 2.23
CA LEU A 89 0.03 -9.08 3.18
C LEU A 89 -1.19 -8.25 2.80
N ILE A 90 -0.97 -7.02 2.37
CA ILE A 90 -2.06 -6.14 1.93
C ILE A 90 -2.76 -6.72 0.71
N LEU A 91 -2.01 -7.20 -0.28
CA LEU A 91 -2.59 -7.80 -1.48
C LEU A 91 -3.34 -9.09 -1.17
N THR A 92 -2.81 -9.92 -0.26
CA THR A 92 -3.51 -11.13 0.18
C THR A 92 -4.86 -10.77 0.80
N TRP A 93 -4.88 -9.77 1.67
CA TRP A 93 -6.11 -9.28 2.27
C TRP A 93 -7.04 -8.71 1.20
N ALA A 94 -6.52 -7.91 0.28
CA ALA A 94 -7.31 -7.24 -0.76
C ALA A 94 -8.05 -8.25 -1.64
N PHE A 95 -7.35 -9.25 -2.11
CA PHE A 95 -7.93 -10.24 -3.04
C PHE A 95 -8.73 -11.31 -2.31
N GLY A 96 -8.29 -11.73 -1.13
CA GLY A 96 -8.94 -12.79 -0.37
C GLY A 96 -10.12 -12.32 0.45
N THR A 97 -9.93 -11.30 1.27
CA THR A 97 -10.94 -10.83 2.22
C THR A 97 -11.79 -9.71 1.65
N ALA A 98 -11.18 -8.68 1.12
CA ALA A 98 -11.91 -7.54 0.56
C ALA A 98 -12.53 -7.84 -0.80
N GLY A 99 -12.04 -8.86 -1.50
CA GLY A 99 -12.63 -9.33 -2.75
C GLY A 99 -12.49 -8.39 -3.94
N VAL A 100 -11.47 -7.53 -3.95
CA VAL A 100 -11.26 -6.63 -5.08
C VAL A 100 -10.73 -7.39 -6.29
N GLU A 101 -11.07 -6.92 -7.49
CA GLU A 101 -10.67 -7.57 -8.73
C GLU A 101 -9.28 -7.16 -9.18
N ARG A 102 -8.88 -5.94 -8.87
CA ARG A 102 -7.53 -5.46 -9.19
C ARG A 102 -7.10 -4.40 -8.19
N VAL A 103 -5.78 -4.30 -8.03
CA VAL A 103 -5.13 -3.26 -7.22
C VAL A 103 -4.12 -2.56 -8.10
N ILE A 104 -4.07 -1.24 -8.01
CA ILE A 104 -3.07 -0.46 -8.73
C ILE A 104 -2.10 0.21 -7.76
N ALA A 105 -0.99 0.67 -8.31
CA ALA A 105 -0.01 1.49 -7.59
C ALA A 105 0.47 2.57 -8.56
N CYS A 106 0.38 3.82 -8.15
CA CYS A 106 0.89 4.94 -8.94
C CYS A 106 2.23 5.34 -8.36
N ILE A 107 3.30 4.99 -9.05
CA ILE A 107 4.64 5.07 -8.52
C ILE A 107 5.42 6.13 -9.28
N ASP A 108 6.06 7.05 -8.54
CA ASP A 108 6.95 8.04 -9.12
C ASP A 108 8.12 7.33 -9.82
N ASP A 109 8.44 7.77 -11.03
CA ASP A 109 9.46 7.12 -11.85
C ASP A 109 10.85 7.16 -11.19
N SER A 110 11.09 8.10 -10.31
CA SER A 110 12.34 8.19 -9.55
C SER A 110 12.38 7.28 -8.32
N ASN A 111 11.24 6.68 -7.94
CA ASN A 111 11.17 5.80 -6.78
C ASN A 111 11.52 4.37 -7.17
N GLU A 112 12.82 4.10 -7.34
CA GLU A 112 13.30 2.79 -7.75
C GLU A 112 12.94 1.69 -6.75
N GLY A 113 12.96 2.01 -5.45
CA GLY A 113 12.60 1.05 -4.40
C GLY A 113 11.18 0.54 -4.54
N ALA A 114 10.23 1.44 -4.74
CA ALA A 114 8.83 1.07 -4.91
C ALA A 114 8.61 0.30 -6.21
N ARG A 115 9.28 0.70 -7.29
CA ARG A 115 9.19 0.00 -8.58
C ARG A 115 9.71 -1.42 -8.48
N THR A 116 10.83 -1.61 -7.79
CA THR A 116 11.39 -2.94 -7.55
C THR A 116 10.43 -3.80 -6.74
N ILE A 117 9.84 -3.26 -5.68
CA ILE A 117 8.88 -3.98 -4.86
C ILE A 117 7.66 -4.37 -5.68
N ALA A 118 7.10 -3.44 -6.46
CA ALA A 118 5.94 -3.71 -7.30
C ALA A 118 6.20 -4.89 -8.23
N THR A 119 7.36 -4.91 -8.89
CA THR A 119 7.74 -6.02 -9.77
C THR A 119 7.86 -7.34 -9.01
N LYS A 120 8.50 -7.31 -7.84
CA LYS A 120 8.71 -8.54 -7.04
C LYS A 120 7.43 -9.13 -6.50
N ILE A 121 6.41 -8.32 -6.24
CA ILE A 121 5.12 -8.83 -5.76
C ILE A 121 4.15 -9.16 -6.88
N GLY A 122 4.60 -9.10 -8.13
CA GLY A 122 3.82 -9.54 -9.28
C GLY A 122 2.98 -8.48 -9.95
N MET A 123 3.21 -7.21 -9.66
CA MET A 123 2.54 -6.13 -10.38
C MET A 123 3.23 -5.89 -11.72
N GLN A 124 2.45 -5.50 -12.73
CA GLN A 124 2.94 -5.21 -14.06
C GLN A 124 2.66 -3.76 -14.41
N GLU A 125 3.52 -3.16 -15.22
CA GLU A 125 3.29 -1.82 -15.73
C GLU A 125 2.04 -1.82 -16.61
N LEU A 126 1.13 -0.89 -16.35
CA LEU A 126 -0.08 -0.73 -17.11
C LEU A 126 0.01 0.43 -18.09
N CYS A 127 0.38 1.61 -17.60
CA CYS A 127 0.49 2.80 -18.43
C CYS A 127 1.23 3.91 -17.68
N ALA A 128 1.67 4.91 -18.44
CA ALA A 128 2.23 6.12 -17.86
C ALA A 128 1.12 6.97 -17.23
N LEU A 129 1.48 7.68 -16.18
CA LEU A 129 0.62 8.68 -15.54
C LEU A 129 1.44 9.99 -15.49
N PRO A 130 1.35 10.81 -16.55
CA PRO A 130 2.16 12.02 -16.62
C PRO A 130 1.89 12.95 -15.42
N PRO A 131 2.88 13.78 -15.04
CA PRO A 131 4.14 13.97 -15.77
C PRO A 131 5.28 13.00 -15.41
N HIS A 132 5.23 12.32 -14.26
CA HIS A 132 6.39 11.57 -13.81
C HIS A 132 6.05 10.29 -13.00
N ARG A 133 4.88 9.71 -13.22
CA ARG A 133 4.47 8.48 -12.57
C ARG A 133 4.16 7.39 -13.58
N THR A 134 4.17 6.15 -13.12
CA THR A 134 3.75 4.96 -13.87
C THR A 134 2.74 4.21 -13.03
N VAL A 135 1.69 3.73 -13.67
CA VAL A 135 0.67 2.89 -13.02
C VAL A 135 1.07 1.43 -13.17
N TYR A 136 1.14 0.75 -12.05
CA TYR A 136 1.31 -0.71 -11.97
C TYR A 136 -0.01 -1.34 -11.57
N VAL A 137 -0.24 -2.58 -11.99
CA VAL A 137 -1.50 -3.27 -11.72
C VAL A 137 -1.24 -4.72 -11.37
N LYS A 138 -2.07 -5.25 -10.46
CA LYS A 138 -2.16 -6.68 -10.22
C LYS A 138 -3.63 -7.07 -10.14
N TYR A 139 -3.98 -8.12 -10.87
CA TYR A 139 -5.34 -8.66 -10.87
C TYR A 139 -5.46 -9.83 -9.90
N ARG A 140 -6.66 -10.04 -9.39
CA ARG A 140 -6.94 -11.19 -8.56
C ARG A 140 -6.68 -12.47 -9.35
N ASP A 141 -5.93 -13.40 -8.76
CA ASP A 141 -5.62 -14.68 -9.38
C ASP A 141 -6.90 -15.49 -9.51
N ALA A 142 -7.17 -16.00 -10.72
CA ALA A 142 -8.34 -16.84 -10.97
C ALA A 142 -8.37 -18.07 -10.05
N ARG A 143 -7.22 -18.58 -9.63
CA ARG A 143 -7.14 -19.71 -8.70
C ARG A 143 -7.66 -19.35 -7.32
N SER A 144 -7.56 -18.09 -6.91
CA SER A 144 -8.08 -17.63 -5.63
C SER A 144 -9.61 -17.70 -5.59
N LEU A 145 -10.27 -17.60 -6.74
CA LEU A 145 -11.72 -17.68 -6.84
C LEU A 145 -12.26 -19.08 -6.61
N THR A 146 -11.48 -20.10 -6.95
CA THR A 146 -11.90 -21.50 -6.86
C THR A 146 -11.60 -22.14 -5.52
N ARG A 147 -10.85 -21.45 -4.66
CA ARG A 147 -10.46 -21.94 -3.33
C ARG A 147 -11.30 -21.36 -2.19
N ALA A 148 -12.31 -20.62 -2.52
CA ALA A 148 -13.15 -19.98 -1.51
C ALA A 148 -13.92 -21.00 -0.67
#